data_4df8014f862dad04dc3ebefb894fba77
#
_entry.id   4df8014f862dad04dc3ebefb894fba77
#
_cell.length_a   1.000
_cell.length_b   1.000
_cell.length_c   1.000
_cell.angle_alpha   90.00
_cell.angle_beta   90.00
_cell.angle_gamma   90.00
#
_symmetry.space_group_name_H-M   'P 1'
#
loop_
_entity.id
_entity.type
_entity.pdbx_description
1 polymer ?
#
loop_
_entity_poly.entity_id
_entity_poly.type
_entity_poly.pdbx_seq_one_letter_code
_entity_poly.pdbx_strand_id
1 'polypeptide(L)'
;MDYAQEAINSLLWIAKTLAMTAIVFSFGIFLLVRFTHWGKQFWQFAGGYLSPRRSIKPLLFFLLIVAMTLVSVRISLVHSEWYNNMYTSLQEFNEPVFWDQMVLFCVIATSSVIAALLSYYLEQRFSIDWIEWLNGQLVDKWMNNRAYYKTQYVSANLDNPDQRIQQDVQSYVRTTLSLSTGVIDAVTSMISYTILLWGLAGPMMVLGTEIPRMMVFLVFAYVIITTAIAFRLGRPLIMLNFVNERLNANYRYSLIRIKEYAESVAFYAGEKVESSQLYKQFGAVINNMWDIVYRTLKFSGFNLVVSQVSVVFPLLIQVGRYFEKQIKLGDLMQTLQVFGKLHSNLSFFRNSYDGFAGYKATLDRLTGFSYAIDMANRQSTSHLHEHETDVIFKNLTISNPFGKTLIENLNLTLPQGSTLLIQGNSGVGKTTLLRTVAGLWAYSEGDVYCPTHQLFLSQKPYLPQGSLLTALAYPNEEKAFNRDEMIEVLKQVSLGHLQDRLDQEQDWTRILSLGEQQRLAFARLLLHKPKVAFLDEATASMDEGLEDTMYRLLKERLPHTTVISVGHRSTLLAFHQQQLMILGNGKWQFTDRNQA
;
A
#
# COMPACT_ATOMS: atom_id res chain seq x y z
N MET A 1 52.61 -1.45 3.16
CA MET A 1 51.43 -2.32 3.13
C MET A 1 51.54 -3.19 1.87
N ASP A 2 51.48 -4.50 1.95
CA ASP A 2 51.38 -5.32 0.75
C ASP A 2 49.92 -5.28 0.27
N TYR A 3 49.67 -4.52 -0.77
CA TYR A 3 48.31 -4.27 -1.28
C TYR A 3 47.64 -5.55 -1.79
N ALA A 4 48.42 -6.50 -2.32
CA ALA A 4 47.88 -7.78 -2.79
C ALA A 4 47.43 -8.65 -1.61
N GLN A 5 48.23 -8.71 -0.54
CA GLN A 5 47.87 -9.44 0.68
C GLN A 5 46.62 -8.81 1.36
N GLU A 6 46.51 -7.48 1.39
CA GLU A 6 45.36 -6.80 1.98
C GLU A 6 44.06 -7.04 1.16
N ALA A 7 44.17 -7.09 -0.16
CA ALA A 7 43.03 -7.46 -1.02
C ALA A 7 42.56 -8.89 -0.74
N ILE A 8 43.46 -9.85 -0.60
CA ILE A 8 43.16 -11.25 -0.28
C ILE A 8 42.49 -11.33 1.11
N ASN A 9 43.08 -10.65 2.11
CA ASN A 9 42.54 -10.61 3.47
C ASN A 9 41.13 -10.02 3.50
N SER A 10 40.89 -8.97 2.70
CA SER A 10 39.58 -8.35 2.58
C SER A 10 38.54 -9.27 1.94
N LEU A 11 38.90 -10.00 0.88
CA LEU A 11 38.03 -10.99 0.25
C LEU A 11 37.68 -12.14 1.21
N LEU A 12 38.67 -12.68 1.93
CA LEU A 12 38.46 -13.72 2.94
C LEU A 12 37.57 -13.23 4.09
N TRP A 13 37.80 -11.99 4.56
CA TRP A 13 36.95 -11.39 5.59
C TRP A 13 35.52 -11.27 5.13
N ILE A 14 35.27 -10.74 3.90
CA ILE A 14 33.93 -10.60 3.32
C ILE A 14 33.26 -11.97 3.20
N ALA A 15 33.94 -12.98 2.64
CA ALA A 15 33.37 -14.31 2.47
C ALA A 15 32.97 -14.96 3.80
N LYS A 16 33.87 -14.90 4.81
CA LYS A 16 33.62 -15.42 6.16
C LYS A 16 32.47 -14.70 6.85
N THR A 17 32.48 -13.36 6.79
CA THR A 17 31.45 -12.53 7.43
C THR A 17 30.11 -12.71 6.74
N LEU A 18 30.06 -12.85 5.39
CA LEU A 18 28.84 -13.12 4.64
C LEU A 18 28.21 -14.46 5.06
N ALA A 19 29.01 -15.52 5.18
CA ALA A 19 28.50 -16.82 5.63
C ALA A 19 27.93 -16.73 7.06
N MET A 20 28.65 -16.08 7.98
CA MET A 20 28.18 -15.88 9.36
C MET A 20 26.90 -15.02 9.39
N THR A 21 26.87 -13.91 8.66
CA THR A 21 25.71 -13.01 8.59
C THR A 21 24.49 -13.73 8.01
N ALA A 22 24.67 -14.51 6.94
CA ALA A 22 23.57 -15.27 6.35
C ALA A 22 22.95 -16.26 7.35
N ILE A 23 23.77 -16.97 8.13
CA ILE A 23 23.30 -17.91 9.16
C ILE A 23 22.59 -17.17 10.28
N VAL A 24 23.22 -16.14 10.87
CA VAL A 24 22.68 -15.40 12.02
C VAL A 24 21.41 -14.66 11.63
N PHE A 25 21.38 -14.02 10.47
CA PHE A 25 20.21 -13.28 9.98
C PHE A 25 19.04 -14.23 9.68
N SER A 26 19.30 -15.38 9.01
CA SER A 26 18.27 -16.38 8.76
C SER A 26 17.69 -16.96 10.05
N PHE A 27 18.56 -17.25 11.03
CA PHE A 27 18.13 -17.70 12.35
C PHE A 27 17.33 -16.61 13.09
N GLY A 28 17.77 -15.36 13.02
CA GLY A 28 17.05 -14.21 13.56
C GLY A 28 15.65 -14.06 12.96
N ILE A 29 15.52 -14.13 11.63
CA ILE A 29 14.21 -14.11 10.94
C ILE A 29 13.35 -15.29 11.41
N PHE A 30 13.91 -16.50 11.50
CA PHE A 30 13.17 -17.66 11.99
C PHE A 30 12.60 -17.44 13.40
N LEU A 31 13.41 -16.90 14.32
CA LEU A 31 12.94 -16.57 15.67
C LEU A 31 11.84 -15.49 15.66
N LEU A 32 12.03 -14.41 14.87
CA LEU A 32 11.03 -13.35 14.73
C LEU A 32 9.70 -13.90 14.22
N VAL A 33 9.72 -14.71 13.17
CA VAL A 33 8.51 -15.33 12.58
C VAL A 33 7.83 -16.28 13.57
N ARG A 34 8.63 -17.04 14.36
CA ARG A 34 8.11 -18.03 15.30
C ARG A 34 7.51 -17.42 16.56
N PHE A 35 8.13 -16.35 17.09
CA PHE A 35 7.82 -15.84 18.44
C PHE A 35 7.13 -14.49 18.45
N THR A 36 7.10 -13.73 17.33
CA THR A 36 6.47 -12.40 17.30
C THR A 36 5.30 -12.33 16.35
N HIS A 37 4.29 -11.54 16.70
CA HIS A 37 3.12 -11.31 15.84
C HIS A 37 3.51 -10.59 14.55
N TRP A 38 4.28 -9.50 14.68
CA TRP A 38 4.74 -8.72 13.52
C TRP A 38 5.70 -9.49 12.60
N GLY A 39 6.48 -10.44 13.15
CA GLY A 39 7.32 -11.33 12.34
C GLY A 39 6.49 -12.27 11.45
N LYS A 40 5.34 -12.76 11.95
CA LYS A 40 4.40 -13.54 11.13
C LYS A 40 3.77 -12.71 10.04
N GLN A 41 3.36 -11.47 10.36
CA GLN A 41 2.83 -10.50 9.39
C GLN A 41 3.87 -10.17 8.30
N PHE A 42 5.11 -9.90 8.71
CA PHE A 42 6.22 -9.71 7.78
C PHE A 42 6.36 -10.89 6.81
N TRP A 43 6.42 -12.12 7.34
CA TRP A 43 6.64 -13.32 6.52
C TRP A 43 5.48 -13.63 5.58
N GLN A 44 4.27 -13.21 5.91
CA GLN A 44 3.09 -13.37 5.05
C GLN A 44 3.31 -12.73 3.66
N PHE A 45 3.98 -11.57 3.62
CA PHE A 45 4.26 -10.83 2.37
C PHE A 45 5.67 -11.10 1.81
N ALA A 46 6.67 -11.31 2.68
CA ALA A 46 8.03 -11.61 2.26
C ALA A 46 8.23 -13.06 1.82
N GLY A 47 7.58 -14.00 2.52
CA GLY A 47 7.78 -15.43 2.31
C GLY A 47 7.43 -15.89 0.90
N GLY A 48 6.39 -15.33 0.29
CA GLY A 48 6.02 -15.63 -1.10
C GLY A 48 7.05 -15.16 -2.13
N TYR A 49 7.67 -13.99 -1.91
CA TYR A 49 8.67 -13.42 -2.80
C TYR A 49 10.05 -14.09 -2.63
N LEU A 50 10.47 -14.31 -1.39
CA LEU A 50 11.79 -14.88 -1.06
C LEU A 50 11.80 -16.43 -1.04
N SER A 51 10.68 -17.09 -1.34
CA SER A 51 10.60 -18.55 -1.31
C SER A 51 11.41 -19.19 -2.44
N PRO A 52 12.37 -20.10 -2.13
CA PRO A 52 13.10 -20.84 -3.15
C PRO A 52 12.21 -21.72 -4.04
N ARG A 53 11.02 -22.11 -3.55
CA ARG A 53 10.04 -22.89 -4.33
C ARG A 53 9.51 -22.15 -5.54
N ARG A 54 9.46 -20.83 -5.48
CA ARG A 54 9.05 -19.98 -6.61
C ARG A 54 10.22 -19.66 -7.53
N SER A 55 11.29 -19.09 -6.97
CA SER A 55 12.52 -18.71 -7.68
C SER A 55 13.64 -18.47 -6.67
N ILE A 56 14.84 -18.92 -6.99
CA ILE A 56 16.03 -18.64 -6.18
C ILE A 56 16.58 -17.23 -6.45
N LYS A 57 16.20 -16.60 -7.56
CA LYS A 57 16.76 -15.29 -7.98
C LYS A 57 16.61 -14.18 -6.93
N PRO A 58 15.42 -13.94 -6.34
CA PRO A 58 15.27 -12.88 -5.31
C PRO A 58 16.17 -13.11 -4.10
N LEU A 59 16.33 -14.37 -3.67
CA LEU A 59 17.18 -14.72 -2.54
C LEU A 59 18.66 -14.46 -2.84
N LEU A 60 19.15 -14.86 -4.02
CA LEU A 60 20.51 -14.58 -4.45
C LEU A 60 20.77 -13.09 -4.62
N PHE A 61 19.77 -12.36 -5.11
CA PHE A 61 19.86 -10.91 -5.27
C PHE A 61 19.93 -10.20 -3.91
N PHE A 62 19.12 -10.63 -2.94
CA PHE A 62 19.20 -10.13 -1.56
C PHE A 62 20.56 -10.45 -0.92
N LEU A 63 21.09 -11.67 -1.12
CA LEU A 63 22.42 -12.05 -0.65
C LEU A 63 23.51 -11.16 -1.26
N LEU A 64 23.38 -10.79 -2.54
CA LEU A 64 24.29 -9.84 -3.19
C LEU A 64 24.24 -8.45 -2.54
N ILE A 65 23.05 -7.96 -2.20
CA ILE A 65 22.90 -6.69 -1.48
C ILE A 65 23.59 -6.77 -0.11
N VAL A 66 23.39 -7.86 0.63
CA VAL A 66 24.09 -8.10 1.90
C VAL A 66 25.60 -8.12 1.71
N ALA A 67 26.10 -8.79 0.67
CA ALA A 67 27.53 -8.79 0.36
C ALA A 67 28.08 -7.38 0.09
N MET A 68 27.32 -6.54 -0.64
CA MET A 68 27.72 -5.15 -0.89
C MET A 68 27.70 -4.30 0.40
N THR A 69 26.76 -4.53 1.30
CA THR A 69 26.76 -3.90 2.64
C THR A 69 28.05 -4.25 3.40
N LEU A 70 28.46 -5.53 3.38
CA LEU A 70 29.70 -5.97 4.03
C LEU A 70 30.95 -5.41 3.34
N VAL A 71 30.95 -5.27 2.02
CA VAL A 71 32.01 -4.56 1.28
C VAL A 71 32.17 -3.13 1.78
N SER A 72 31.06 -2.41 1.97
CA SER A 72 31.06 -1.03 2.50
C SER A 72 31.64 -0.97 3.92
N VAL A 73 31.29 -1.93 4.78
CA VAL A 73 31.89 -2.06 6.13
C VAL A 73 33.39 -2.31 6.04
N ARG A 74 33.83 -3.22 5.18
CA ARG A 74 35.28 -3.53 5.04
C ARG A 74 36.06 -2.34 4.51
N ILE A 75 35.55 -1.62 3.50
CA ILE A 75 36.17 -0.38 3.00
C ILE A 75 36.32 0.63 4.14
N SER A 76 35.31 0.78 4.99
CA SER A 76 35.35 1.69 6.15
C SER A 76 36.41 1.28 7.20
N LEU A 77 36.64 -0.02 7.38
CA LEU A 77 37.72 -0.51 8.26
C LEU A 77 39.12 -0.23 7.66
N VAL A 78 39.31 -0.50 6.37
CA VAL A 78 40.57 -0.20 5.67
C VAL A 78 40.83 1.31 5.67
N HIS A 79 39.81 2.13 5.51
CA HIS A 79 39.91 3.59 5.65
C HIS A 79 40.36 4.01 7.07
N SER A 80 39.94 3.29 8.10
CA SER A 80 40.40 3.54 9.49
C SER A 80 41.89 3.22 9.69
N GLU A 81 42.38 2.15 9.10
CA GLU A 81 43.83 1.80 9.12
C GLU A 81 44.66 2.80 8.32
N TRP A 82 44.15 3.21 7.14
CA TRP A 82 44.78 4.28 6.36
C TRP A 82 44.89 5.58 7.16
N TYR A 83 43.87 5.92 7.94
CA TYR A 83 43.84 7.14 8.78
C TYR A 83 44.98 7.10 9.82
N ASN A 84 45.22 5.96 10.47
CA ASN A 84 46.33 5.74 11.38
C ASN A 84 47.68 5.94 10.70
N ASN A 85 47.91 5.25 9.58
CA ASN A 85 49.18 5.27 8.89
C ASN A 85 49.51 6.68 8.33
N MET A 86 48.54 7.40 7.82
CA MET A 86 48.70 8.73 7.29
C MET A 86 49.14 9.72 8.40
N TYR A 87 48.44 9.74 9.55
CA TYR A 87 48.81 10.64 10.66
C TYR A 87 50.15 10.22 11.33
N THR A 88 50.46 8.95 11.37
CA THR A 88 51.77 8.47 11.86
C THR A 88 52.90 8.92 10.94
N SER A 89 52.74 8.86 9.60
CA SER A 89 53.74 9.34 8.66
C SER A 89 54.03 10.84 8.76
N LEU A 90 52.98 11.64 9.05
CA LEU A 90 53.11 13.07 9.33
C LEU A 90 53.90 13.34 10.62
N GLN A 91 53.61 12.60 11.70
CA GLN A 91 54.32 12.71 12.97
C GLN A 91 55.78 12.36 12.85
N GLU A 92 56.11 11.33 12.03
CA GLU A 92 57.46 10.85 11.81
C GLU A 92 58.21 11.61 10.69
N PHE A 93 57.59 12.63 10.08
CA PHE A 93 58.13 13.41 8.96
C PHE A 93 58.58 12.53 7.78
N ASN A 94 57.89 11.40 7.54
CA ASN A 94 58.19 10.46 6.49
C ASN A 94 57.42 10.79 5.21
N GLU A 95 58.01 11.70 4.41
CA GLU A 95 57.39 12.22 3.18
C GLU A 95 57.06 11.12 2.14
N PRO A 96 57.93 10.16 1.84
CA PRO A 96 57.61 9.10 0.88
C PRO A 96 56.38 8.28 1.30
N VAL A 97 56.30 7.84 2.55
CA VAL A 97 55.17 7.08 3.06
C VAL A 97 53.86 7.90 3.04
N PHE A 98 53.97 9.21 3.29
CA PHE A 98 52.78 10.08 3.20
C PHE A 98 52.20 10.08 1.77
N TRP A 99 53.03 10.23 0.74
CA TRP A 99 52.55 10.23 -0.65
C TRP A 99 51.99 8.88 -1.08
N ASP A 100 52.57 7.78 -0.60
CA ASP A 100 52.03 6.43 -0.79
C ASP A 100 50.62 6.30 -0.16
N GLN A 101 50.42 6.89 1.03
CA GLN A 101 49.09 6.94 1.67
C GLN A 101 48.10 7.77 0.88
N MET A 102 48.54 8.86 0.20
CA MET A 102 47.64 9.66 -0.65
C MET A 102 47.17 8.89 -1.89
N VAL A 103 48.04 8.12 -2.51
CA VAL A 103 47.66 7.21 -3.62
C VAL A 103 46.67 6.15 -3.12
N LEU A 104 46.94 5.54 -1.98
CA LEU A 104 46.01 4.58 -1.37
C LEU A 104 44.65 5.18 -1.07
N PHE A 105 44.61 6.44 -0.59
CA PHE A 105 43.35 7.16 -0.37
C PHE A 105 42.52 7.30 -1.65
N CYS A 106 43.15 7.64 -2.77
CA CYS A 106 42.45 7.73 -4.05
C CYS A 106 41.79 6.40 -4.45
N VAL A 107 42.47 5.28 -4.20
CA VAL A 107 41.94 3.94 -4.46
C VAL A 107 40.77 3.61 -3.52
N ILE A 108 40.92 3.87 -2.21
CA ILE A 108 39.86 3.66 -1.22
C ILE A 108 38.63 4.51 -1.55
N ALA A 109 38.84 5.80 -1.84
CA ALA A 109 37.75 6.73 -2.16
C ALA A 109 36.99 6.32 -3.42
N THR A 110 37.72 5.99 -4.50
CA THR A 110 37.12 5.52 -5.75
C THR A 110 36.34 4.22 -5.54
N SER A 111 36.92 3.26 -4.83
CA SER A 111 36.24 2.00 -4.50
C SER A 111 34.99 2.22 -3.65
N SER A 112 35.02 3.15 -2.70
CA SER A 112 33.89 3.53 -1.87
C SER A 112 32.74 4.12 -2.71
N VAL A 113 33.06 5.03 -3.64
CA VAL A 113 32.06 5.64 -4.54
C VAL A 113 31.42 4.57 -5.44
N ILE A 114 32.24 3.72 -6.06
CA ILE A 114 31.74 2.62 -6.91
C ILE A 114 30.84 1.68 -6.10
N ALA A 115 31.28 1.26 -4.91
CA ALA A 115 30.50 0.38 -4.03
C ALA A 115 29.17 1.03 -3.61
N ALA A 116 29.17 2.32 -3.27
CA ALA A 116 27.97 3.05 -2.89
C ALA A 116 26.95 3.13 -4.04
N LEU A 117 27.41 3.50 -5.25
CA LEU A 117 26.55 3.60 -6.44
C LEU A 117 25.98 2.23 -6.84
N LEU A 118 26.81 1.20 -6.80
CA LEU A 118 26.38 -0.16 -7.11
C LEU A 118 25.38 -0.69 -6.07
N SER A 119 25.63 -0.48 -4.77
CA SER A 119 24.69 -0.83 -3.70
C SER A 119 23.34 -0.13 -3.90
N TYR A 120 23.37 1.17 -4.15
CA TYR A 120 22.16 1.93 -4.41
C TYR A 120 21.36 1.37 -5.61
N TYR A 121 22.04 1.09 -6.73
CA TYR A 121 21.38 0.53 -7.91
C TYR A 121 20.76 -0.85 -7.62
N LEU A 122 21.49 -1.73 -6.93
CA LEU A 122 21.00 -3.06 -6.58
C LEU A 122 19.80 -3.00 -5.63
N GLU A 123 19.84 -2.13 -4.61
CA GLU A 123 18.73 -1.94 -3.68
C GLU A 123 17.49 -1.41 -4.38
N GLN A 124 17.64 -0.42 -5.28
CA GLN A 124 16.50 0.13 -6.02
C GLN A 124 15.88 -0.91 -6.95
N ARG A 125 16.72 -1.64 -7.68
CA ARG A 125 16.25 -2.70 -8.59
C ARG A 125 15.50 -3.79 -7.83
N PHE A 126 16.06 -4.29 -6.75
CA PHE A 126 15.40 -5.29 -5.90
C PHE A 126 14.06 -4.78 -5.34
N SER A 127 14.04 -3.53 -4.88
CA SER A 127 12.83 -2.89 -4.34
C SER A 127 11.73 -2.77 -5.40
N ILE A 128 12.09 -2.35 -6.63
CA ILE A 128 11.13 -2.21 -7.74
C ILE A 128 10.55 -3.57 -8.13
N ASP A 129 11.39 -4.58 -8.34
CA ASP A 129 10.96 -5.94 -8.70
C ASP A 129 10.04 -6.55 -7.62
N TRP A 130 10.31 -6.29 -6.34
CA TRP A 130 9.48 -6.77 -5.24
C TRP A 130 8.15 -6.02 -5.13
N ILE A 131 8.16 -4.68 -5.31
CA ILE A 131 6.95 -3.86 -5.34
C ILE A 131 6.03 -4.31 -6.47
N GLU A 132 6.56 -4.48 -7.67
CA GLU A 132 5.81 -4.96 -8.84
C GLU A 132 5.12 -6.30 -8.55
N TRP A 133 5.87 -7.25 -8.03
CA TRP A 133 5.32 -8.55 -7.68
C TRP A 133 4.24 -8.48 -6.60
N LEU A 134 4.49 -7.77 -5.50
CA LEU A 134 3.56 -7.72 -4.37
C LEU A 134 2.28 -6.96 -4.74
N ASN A 135 2.44 -5.87 -5.50
CA ASN A 135 1.30 -5.10 -6.01
C ASN A 135 0.42 -5.96 -6.92
N GLY A 136 1.01 -6.70 -7.87
CA GLY A 136 0.28 -7.63 -8.74
C GLY A 136 -0.50 -8.68 -7.93
N GLN A 137 0.15 -9.31 -6.94
CA GLN A 137 -0.50 -10.30 -6.07
C GLN A 137 -1.71 -9.73 -5.29
N LEU A 138 -1.60 -8.50 -4.79
CA LEU A 138 -2.68 -7.87 -4.03
C LEU A 138 -3.82 -7.42 -4.95
N VAL A 139 -3.51 -6.86 -6.13
CA VAL A 139 -4.51 -6.47 -7.13
C VAL A 139 -5.28 -7.70 -7.61
N ASP A 140 -4.57 -8.78 -7.97
CA ASP A 140 -5.20 -10.03 -8.41
C ASP A 140 -6.14 -10.61 -7.34
N LYS A 141 -5.68 -10.65 -6.08
CA LYS A 141 -6.52 -11.11 -4.95
C LYS A 141 -7.73 -10.21 -4.73
N TRP A 142 -7.57 -8.90 -4.86
CA TRP A 142 -8.63 -7.91 -4.62
C TRP A 142 -9.69 -7.93 -5.73
N MET A 143 -9.26 -8.14 -6.99
CA MET A 143 -10.17 -8.24 -8.13
C MET A 143 -10.86 -9.60 -8.22
N ASN A 144 -10.21 -10.67 -7.73
CA ASN A 144 -10.73 -12.03 -7.81
C ASN A 144 -12.03 -12.17 -6.98
N ASN A 145 -12.99 -12.94 -7.50
CA ASN A 145 -14.31 -13.19 -6.89
C ASN A 145 -15.05 -11.91 -6.46
N ARG A 146 -14.76 -10.77 -7.10
CA ARG A 146 -15.35 -9.46 -6.78
C ARG A 146 -15.08 -9.04 -5.32
N ALA A 147 -13.92 -9.41 -4.76
CA ALA A 147 -13.56 -9.10 -3.38
C ALA A 147 -13.56 -7.58 -3.11
N TYR A 148 -13.19 -6.75 -4.10
CA TYR A 148 -13.25 -5.29 -4.02
C TYR A 148 -14.65 -4.76 -3.63
N TYR A 149 -15.71 -5.45 -4.02
CA TYR A 149 -17.08 -5.11 -3.65
C TYR A 149 -17.48 -5.74 -2.31
N LYS A 150 -17.22 -7.04 -2.14
CA LYS A 150 -17.64 -7.80 -0.95
C LYS A 150 -16.98 -7.30 0.34
N THR A 151 -15.75 -6.80 0.28
CA THR A 151 -15.04 -6.25 1.44
C THR A 151 -15.75 -5.07 2.09
N GLN A 152 -16.59 -4.33 1.36
CA GLN A 152 -17.41 -3.24 1.91
C GLN A 152 -18.42 -3.72 2.97
N TYR A 153 -18.80 -4.99 2.95
CA TYR A 153 -19.77 -5.60 3.86
C TYR A 153 -19.13 -6.47 4.94
N VAL A 154 -17.87 -6.86 4.78
CA VAL A 154 -17.17 -7.78 5.70
C VAL A 154 -16.53 -7.07 6.87
N SER A 155 -16.04 -5.85 6.67
CA SER A 155 -15.30 -5.11 7.68
C SER A 155 -15.72 -3.64 7.69
N ALA A 156 -16.36 -3.21 8.77
CA ALA A 156 -16.70 -1.79 8.98
C ALA A 156 -15.47 -0.86 9.04
N ASN A 157 -14.26 -1.41 9.15
CA ASN A 157 -13.00 -0.70 9.35
C ASN A 157 -12.02 -0.85 8.18
N LEU A 158 -12.45 -1.32 7.01
CA LEU A 158 -11.56 -1.34 5.85
C LEU A 158 -11.42 0.08 5.29
N ASP A 159 -10.38 0.77 5.72
CA ASP A 159 -10.07 2.12 5.28
C ASP A 159 -9.21 2.10 4.02
N ASN A 160 -9.62 2.84 3.00
CA ASN A 160 -8.87 3.20 1.79
C ASN A 160 -8.06 2.06 1.14
N PRO A 161 -8.67 1.07 0.47
CA PRO A 161 -7.98 -0.03 -0.22
C PRO A 161 -6.93 0.46 -1.24
N ASP A 162 -7.19 1.59 -1.90
CA ASP A 162 -6.30 2.27 -2.84
C ASP A 162 -4.96 2.63 -2.20
N GLN A 163 -4.98 3.20 -0.99
CA GLN A 163 -3.76 3.53 -0.25
C GLN A 163 -2.98 2.28 0.19
N ARG A 164 -3.69 1.17 0.52
CA ARG A 164 -3.05 -0.10 0.88
C ARG A 164 -2.22 -0.64 -0.28
N ILE A 165 -2.80 -0.64 -1.49
CA ILE A 165 -2.14 -1.14 -2.70
C ILE A 165 -1.04 -0.18 -3.16
N GLN A 166 -1.31 1.14 -3.20
CA GLN A 166 -0.38 2.12 -3.75
C GLN A 166 0.75 2.49 -2.77
N GLN A 167 0.43 2.85 -1.53
CA GLN A 167 1.39 3.43 -0.59
C GLN A 167 1.98 2.40 0.38
N ASP A 168 1.13 1.56 0.99
CA ASP A 168 1.59 0.65 2.02
C ASP A 168 2.48 -0.47 1.45
N VAL A 169 2.22 -0.95 0.23
CA VAL A 169 3.11 -1.90 -0.48
C VAL A 169 4.50 -1.31 -0.66
N GLN A 170 4.60 -0.07 -1.16
CA GLN A 170 5.89 0.59 -1.37
C GLN A 170 6.61 0.84 -0.04
N SER A 171 5.88 1.33 0.97
CA SER A 171 6.43 1.57 2.31
C SER A 171 6.92 0.27 2.94
N TYR A 172 6.16 -0.81 2.85
CA TYR A 172 6.53 -2.13 3.34
C TYR A 172 7.85 -2.62 2.74
N VAL A 173 7.96 -2.63 1.41
CA VAL A 173 9.16 -3.15 0.73
C VAL A 173 10.39 -2.31 1.04
N ARG A 174 10.30 -0.98 0.90
CA ARG A 174 11.43 -0.06 1.14
C ARG A 174 11.90 -0.10 2.58
N THR A 175 10.97 -0.08 3.54
CA THR A 175 11.34 -0.11 4.96
C THR A 175 11.89 -1.47 5.35
N THR A 176 11.35 -2.58 4.82
CA THR A 176 11.90 -3.92 5.04
C THR A 176 13.36 -4.00 4.59
N LEU A 177 13.65 -3.53 3.38
CA LEU A 177 15.01 -3.54 2.84
C LEU A 177 15.94 -2.67 3.68
N SER A 178 15.56 -1.42 3.94
CA SER A 178 16.33 -0.46 4.73
C SER A 178 16.59 -0.94 6.16
N LEU A 179 15.60 -1.51 6.84
CA LEU A 179 15.80 -2.08 8.18
C LEU A 179 16.70 -3.31 8.15
N SER A 180 16.54 -4.18 7.15
CA SER A 180 17.36 -5.40 7.02
C SER A 180 18.83 -5.07 6.76
N THR A 181 19.13 -4.24 5.76
CA THR A 181 20.50 -3.80 5.45
C THR A 181 21.10 -2.97 6.58
N GLY A 182 20.29 -2.06 7.16
CA GLY A 182 20.73 -1.22 8.28
C GLY A 182 21.07 -2.00 9.55
N VAL A 183 20.30 -3.03 9.91
CA VAL A 183 20.62 -3.91 11.05
C VAL A 183 21.89 -4.71 10.77
N ILE A 184 22.05 -5.25 9.55
CA ILE A 184 23.28 -5.99 9.16
C ILE A 184 24.49 -5.08 9.24
N ASP A 185 24.42 -3.87 8.67
CA ASP A 185 25.50 -2.89 8.74
C ASP A 185 25.82 -2.52 10.19
N ALA A 186 24.82 -2.13 10.98
CA ALA A 186 25.01 -1.68 12.36
C ALA A 186 25.63 -2.77 13.23
N VAL A 187 25.14 -4.02 13.14
CA VAL A 187 25.67 -5.14 13.95
C VAL A 187 27.09 -5.52 13.52
N THR A 188 27.34 -5.65 12.20
CA THR A 188 28.66 -5.99 11.67
C THR A 188 29.69 -4.91 11.98
N SER A 189 29.33 -3.64 11.76
CA SER A 189 30.17 -2.50 12.08
C SER A 189 30.44 -2.39 13.59
N MET A 190 29.40 -2.56 14.43
CA MET A 190 29.55 -2.56 15.89
C MET A 190 30.57 -3.59 16.36
N ILE A 191 30.47 -4.85 15.89
CA ILE A 191 31.42 -5.91 16.26
C ILE A 191 32.82 -5.55 15.78
N SER A 192 32.97 -5.17 14.51
CA SER A 192 34.27 -4.88 13.90
C SER A 192 34.98 -3.71 14.55
N TYR A 193 34.26 -2.59 14.78
CA TYR A 193 34.83 -1.41 15.43
C TYR A 193 35.09 -1.64 16.93
N THR A 194 34.31 -2.50 17.60
CA THR A 194 34.59 -2.88 18.99
C THR A 194 35.91 -3.67 19.09
N ILE A 195 36.15 -4.61 18.17
CA ILE A 195 37.42 -5.37 18.10
C ILE A 195 38.58 -4.41 17.82
N LEU A 196 38.40 -3.45 16.90
CA LEU A 196 39.43 -2.47 16.57
C LEU A 196 39.73 -1.55 17.76
N LEU A 197 38.69 -1.03 18.44
CA LEU A 197 38.84 -0.19 19.62
C LEU A 197 39.46 -0.95 20.78
N TRP A 198 39.18 -2.25 20.92
CA TRP A 198 39.79 -3.13 21.92
C TRP A 198 41.32 -3.26 21.75
N GLY A 199 41.80 -3.23 20.50
CA GLY A 199 43.23 -3.21 20.18
C GLY A 199 43.90 -1.87 20.49
N LEU A 200 43.22 -0.75 20.22
CA LEU A 200 43.73 0.60 20.41
C LEU A 200 43.62 1.09 21.88
N ALA A 201 42.68 0.54 22.63
CA ALA A 201 42.41 0.94 24.01
C ALA A 201 43.52 0.38 24.94
N GLY A 202 44.23 1.26 25.59
CA GLY A 202 45.17 0.91 26.65
C GLY A 202 44.55 0.94 28.03
N PRO A 203 45.34 0.59 29.04
CA PRO A 203 44.97 0.70 30.45
C PRO A 203 44.79 2.18 30.86
N MET A 204 43.89 2.43 31.76
CA MET A 204 43.61 3.78 32.27
C MET A 204 43.46 3.74 33.80
N MET A 205 44.11 4.70 34.48
CA MET A 205 44.01 4.83 35.92
C MET A 205 42.74 5.59 36.28
N VAL A 206 41.82 4.92 36.99
CA VAL A 206 40.56 5.53 37.50
C VAL A 206 40.51 5.29 39.01
N LEU A 207 40.48 6.36 39.78
CA LEU A 207 40.40 6.30 41.24
C LEU A 207 41.48 5.41 41.90
N GLY A 208 42.68 5.41 41.33
CA GLY A 208 43.80 4.62 41.85
C GLY A 208 43.82 3.12 41.42
N THR A 209 42.86 2.70 40.59
CA THR A 209 42.80 1.35 40.03
C THR A 209 43.06 1.39 38.53
N GLU A 210 43.94 0.53 38.03
CA GLU A 210 44.23 0.39 36.62
C GLU A 210 43.17 -0.50 35.98
N ILE A 211 42.33 0.07 35.07
CA ILE A 211 41.30 -0.67 34.36
C ILE A 211 41.79 -0.88 32.92
N PRO A 212 42.01 -2.14 32.49
CA PRO A 212 42.45 -2.43 31.14
C PRO A 212 41.31 -2.10 30.17
N ARG A 213 41.66 -1.46 29.04
CA ARG A 213 40.75 -1.21 27.90
C ARG A 213 39.49 -0.43 28.27
N MET A 214 39.59 0.46 29.22
CA MET A 214 38.47 1.28 29.81
C MET A 214 37.70 2.03 28.72
N MET A 215 38.34 2.45 27.62
CA MET A 215 37.75 3.20 26.55
C MET A 215 36.54 2.49 25.90
N VAL A 216 36.60 1.16 25.77
CA VAL A 216 35.52 0.36 25.21
C VAL A 216 34.28 0.43 26.13
N PHE A 217 34.48 0.27 27.43
CA PHE A 217 33.38 0.34 28.40
C PHE A 217 32.76 1.74 28.44
N LEU A 218 33.57 2.79 28.34
CA LEU A 218 33.12 4.17 28.33
C LEU A 218 32.25 4.51 27.11
N VAL A 219 32.56 4.02 25.91
CA VAL A 219 31.72 4.25 24.74
C VAL A 219 30.35 3.59 24.88
N PHE A 220 30.31 2.34 25.39
CA PHE A 220 29.02 1.68 25.63
C PHE A 220 28.20 2.38 26.73
N ALA A 221 28.81 2.74 27.85
CA ALA A 221 28.16 3.49 28.92
C ALA A 221 27.62 4.85 28.41
N TYR A 222 28.44 5.58 27.64
CA TYR A 222 28.06 6.86 27.02
C TYR A 222 26.85 6.71 26.12
N VAL A 223 26.83 5.71 25.22
CA VAL A 223 25.72 5.49 24.30
C VAL A 223 24.46 5.04 25.04
N ILE A 224 24.57 4.16 26.04
CA ILE A 224 23.40 3.71 26.82
C ILE A 224 22.76 4.90 27.55
N ILE A 225 23.57 5.72 28.23
CA ILE A 225 23.07 6.91 28.98
C ILE A 225 22.42 7.91 28.02
N THR A 226 23.13 8.27 26.94
CA THR A 226 22.61 9.24 25.97
C THR A 226 21.36 8.74 25.24
N THR A 227 21.28 7.43 24.95
CA THR A 227 20.11 6.80 24.36
C THR A 227 18.92 6.82 25.31
N ALA A 228 19.10 6.49 26.60
CA ALA A 228 18.03 6.53 27.60
C ALA A 228 17.44 7.96 27.74
N ILE A 229 18.30 8.97 27.77
CA ILE A 229 17.85 10.38 27.81
C ILE A 229 17.14 10.78 26.52
N ALA A 230 17.69 10.40 25.36
CA ALA A 230 17.10 10.69 24.07
C ALA A 230 15.69 10.08 23.91
N PHE A 231 15.48 8.82 24.34
CA PHE A 231 14.14 8.21 24.36
C PHE A 231 13.14 8.98 25.22
N ARG A 232 13.58 9.42 26.40
CA ARG A 232 12.71 10.22 27.29
C ARG A 232 12.32 11.56 26.67
N LEU A 233 13.23 12.21 25.96
CA LEU A 233 12.99 13.47 25.28
C LEU A 233 12.18 13.31 23.98
N GLY A 234 12.45 12.25 23.22
CA GLY A 234 11.85 11.99 21.90
C GLY A 234 10.44 11.39 21.94
N ARG A 235 10.13 10.58 22.98
CA ARG A 235 8.84 9.87 23.07
C ARG A 235 7.59 10.73 22.82
N PRO A 236 7.47 11.98 23.33
CA PRO A 236 6.31 12.82 23.04
C PRO A 236 6.16 13.23 21.57
N LEU A 237 7.26 13.25 20.78
CA LEU A 237 7.19 13.58 19.35
C LEU A 237 6.35 12.56 18.58
N ILE A 238 6.39 11.29 18.95
CA ILE A 238 5.60 10.23 18.31
C ILE A 238 4.11 10.58 18.40
N MET A 239 3.65 10.97 19.60
CA MET A 239 2.25 11.33 19.82
C MET A 239 1.86 12.62 19.07
N LEU A 240 2.73 13.63 19.07
CA LEU A 240 2.50 14.88 18.36
C LEU A 240 2.42 14.65 16.84
N ASN A 241 3.28 13.80 16.28
CA ASN A 241 3.23 13.43 14.88
C ASN A 241 1.95 12.66 14.54
N PHE A 242 1.52 11.73 15.38
CA PHE A 242 0.23 11.03 15.21
C PHE A 242 -0.95 12.01 15.23
N VAL A 243 -0.96 12.97 16.14
CA VAL A 243 -1.99 14.04 16.19
C VAL A 243 -1.93 14.89 14.92
N ASN A 244 -0.73 15.21 14.42
CA ASN A 244 -0.54 15.98 13.19
C ASN A 244 -1.17 15.28 11.98
N GLU A 245 -0.93 13.99 11.81
CA GLU A 245 -1.52 13.19 10.72
C GLU A 245 -3.07 13.19 10.80
N ARG A 246 -3.61 13.00 12.00
CA ARG A 246 -5.07 13.04 12.23
C ARG A 246 -5.67 14.41 11.90
N LEU A 247 -5.05 15.50 12.34
CA LEU A 247 -5.53 16.86 12.08
C LEU A 247 -5.47 17.19 10.59
N ASN A 248 -4.39 16.82 9.90
CA ASN A 248 -4.25 16.99 8.46
C ASN A 248 -5.28 16.16 7.67
N ALA A 249 -5.55 14.93 8.09
CA ALA A 249 -6.59 14.09 7.49
C ALA A 249 -7.99 14.73 7.62
N ASN A 250 -8.34 15.24 8.80
CA ASN A 250 -9.60 15.93 9.05
C ASN A 250 -9.74 17.19 8.19
N TYR A 251 -8.69 18.00 8.09
CA TYR A 251 -8.67 19.21 7.28
C TYR A 251 -8.83 18.87 5.79
N ARG A 252 -8.10 17.87 5.29
CA ARG A 252 -8.22 17.38 3.90
C ARG A 252 -9.64 16.89 3.61
N TYR A 253 -10.23 16.13 4.52
CA TYR A 253 -11.61 15.66 4.38
C TYR A 253 -12.61 16.82 4.22
N SER A 254 -12.45 17.88 5.02
CA SER A 254 -13.31 19.07 4.90
C SER A 254 -13.13 19.79 3.56
N LEU A 255 -11.90 19.88 3.04
CA LEU A 255 -11.64 20.45 1.71
C LEU A 255 -12.27 19.61 0.59
N ILE A 256 -12.15 18.27 0.66
CA ILE A 256 -12.76 17.36 -0.32
C ILE A 256 -14.28 17.52 -0.29
N ARG A 257 -14.88 17.59 0.90
CA ARG A 257 -16.33 17.77 1.07
C ARG A 257 -16.84 19.06 0.42
N ILE A 258 -16.12 20.18 0.61
CA ILE A 258 -16.49 21.44 -0.06
C ILE A 258 -16.39 21.30 -1.58
N LYS A 259 -15.36 20.61 -2.09
CA LYS A 259 -15.20 20.35 -3.52
C LYS A 259 -16.35 19.48 -4.08
N GLU A 260 -16.78 18.46 -3.36
CA GLU A 260 -17.89 17.59 -3.76
C GLU A 260 -19.23 18.31 -3.79
N TYR A 261 -19.45 19.21 -2.84
CA TYR A 261 -20.71 19.96 -2.69
C TYR A 261 -20.57 21.44 -3.12
N ALA A 262 -19.59 21.75 -3.99
CA ALA A 262 -19.24 23.12 -4.36
C ALA A 262 -20.46 23.91 -4.90
N GLU A 263 -21.28 23.31 -5.75
CA GLU A 263 -22.48 23.92 -6.29
C GLU A 263 -23.50 24.22 -5.19
N SER A 264 -23.73 23.28 -4.28
CA SER A 264 -24.66 23.48 -3.15
C SER A 264 -24.16 24.57 -2.21
N VAL A 265 -22.88 24.61 -1.89
CA VAL A 265 -22.27 25.67 -1.05
C VAL A 265 -22.44 27.04 -1.71
N ALA A 266 -22.22 27.12 -3.03
CA ALA A 266 -22.40 28.36 -3.81
C ALA A 266 -23.87 28.80 -3.83
N PHE A 267 -24.84 27.89 -4.03
CA PHE A 267 -26.27 28.22 -4.00
C PHE A 267 -26.74 28.75 -2.64
N TYR A 268 -26.18 28.24 -1.54
CA TYR A 268 -26.49 28.73 -0.19
C TYR A 268 -25.68 29.96 0.22
N ALA A 269 -24.73 30.43 -0.62
CA ALA A 269 -23.76 31.49 -0.28
C ALA A 269 -23.03 31.21 1.08
N GLY A 270 -22.64 29.94 1.28
CA GLY A 270 -22.11 29.41 2.54
C GLY A 270 -20.62 29.65 2.77
N GLU A 271 -19.91 30.38 1.89
CA GLU A 271 -18.46 30.52 1.86
C GLU A 271 -17.88 31.02 3.20
N LYS A 272 -18.57 31.96 3.87
CA LYS A 272 -18.10 32.51 5.15
C LYS A 272 -18.13 31.49 6.27
N VAL A 273 -19.12 30.63 6.30
CA VAL A 273 -19.27 29.57 7.33
C VAL A 273 -18.22 28.49 7.09
N GLU A 274 -18.12 28.02 5.87
CA GLU A 274 -17.15 26.98 5.49
C GLU A 274 -15.70 27.47 5.69
N SER A 275 -15.37 28.70 5.26
CA SER A 275 -14.03 29.25 5.47
C SER A 275 -13.68 29.41 6.95
N SER A 276 -14.62 29.85 7.79
CA SER A 276 -14.41 29.95 9.24
C SER A 276 -14.09 28.58 9.85
N GLN A 277 -14.80 27.54 9.44
CA GLN A 277 -14.57 26.18 9.90
C GLN A 277 -13.21 25.63 9.42
N LEU A 278 -12.84 25.89 8.17
CA LEU A 278 -11.52 25.54 7.63
C LEU A 278 -10.39 26.23 8.38
N TYR A 279 -10.51 27.55 8.65
CA TYR A 279 -9.51 28.28 9.44
C TYR A 279 -9.35 27.75 10.86
N LYS A 280 -10.46 27.37 11.52
CA LYS A 280 -10.41 26.76 12.86
C LYS A 280 -9.67 25.42 12.84
N GLN A 281 -9.96 24.56 11.86
CA GLN A 281 -9.27 23.26 11.71
C GLN A 281 -7.80 23.44 11.37
N PHE A 282 -7.48 24.34 10.43
CA PHE A 282 -6.11 24.66 10.06
C PHE A 282 -5.32 25.28 11.23
N GLY A 283 -5.96 26.14 12.02
CA GLY A 283 -5.37 26.67 13.27
C GLY A 283 -4.95 25.57 14.24
N ALA A 284 -5.73 24.49 14.36
CA ALA A 284 -5.35 23.34 15.17
C ALA A 284 -4.12 22.60 14.61
N VAL A 285 -4.00 22.49 13.27
CA VAL A 285 -2.79 21.94 12.61
C VAL A 285 -1.58 22.82 12.95
N ILE A 286 -1.68 24.13 12.78
CA ILE A 286 -0.59 25.08 13.04
C ILE A 286 -0.14 25.02 14.52
N ASN A 287 -1.07 24.99 15.45
CA ASN A 287 -0.73 24.90 16.89
C ASN A 287 0.05 23.60 17.20
N ASN A 288 -0.42 22.47 16.67
CA ASN A 288 0.29 21.21 16.84
C ASN A 288 1.68 21.21 16.16
N MET A 289 1.82 21.88 15.01
CA MET A 289 3.13 22.05 14.36
C MET A 289 4.11 22.85 15.25
N TRP A 290 3.66 23.88 15.94
CA TRP A 290 4.49 24.61 16.90
C TRP A 290 4.88 23.73 18.10
N ASP A 291 3.97 22.89 18.61
CA ASP A 291 4.29 21.92 19.67
C ASP A 291 5.38 20.94 19.21
N ILE A 292 5.29 20.45 17.97
CA ILE A 292 6.34 19.62 17.34
C ILE A 292 7.66 20.39 17.27
N VAL A 293 7.66 21.64 16.81
CA VAL A 293 8.87 22.48 16.72
C VAL A 293 9.55 22.63 18.09
N TYR A 294 8.80 23.03 19.11
CA TYR A 294 9.36 23.20 20.46
C TYR A 294 9.91 21.90 21.05
N ARG A 295 9.26 20.78 20.76
CA ARG A 295 9.72 19.48 21.21
C ARG A 295 10.94 19.01 20.44
N THR A 296 10.97 19.24 19.14
CA THR A 296 12.11 18.94 18.26
C THR A 296 13.34 19.75 18.64
N LEU A 297 13.18 21.03 18.98
CA LEU A 297 14.28 21.86 19.46
C LEU A 297 14.94 21.28 20.72
N LYS A 298 14.16 20.80 21.68
CA LYS A 298 14.69 20.14 22.89
C LYS A 298 15.41 18.84 22.58
N PHE A 299 14.82 18.00 21.72
CA PHE A 299 15.39 16.72 21.33
C PHE A 299 16.65 16.88 20.46
N SER A 300 16.58 17.72 19.42
CA SER A 300 17.70 17.98 18.52
C SER A 300 18.82 18.74 19.21
N GLY A 301 18.49 19.70 20.09
CA GLY A 301 19.48 20.41 20.90
C GLY A 301 20.27 19.45 21.78
N PHE A 302 19.60 18.53 22.46
CA PHE A 302 20.28 17.47 23.21
C PHE A 302 21.19 16.61 22.32
N ASN A 303 20.69 16.15 21.15
CA ASN A 303 21.47 15.34 20.23
C ASN A 303 22.71 16.09 19.69
N LEU A 304 22.60 17.40 19.43
CA LEU A 304 23.73 18.23 19.01
C LEU A 304 24.80 18.30 20.12
N VAL A 305 24.39 18.53 21.37
CA VAL A 305 25.34 18.51 22.50
C VAL A 305 26.03 17.15 22.63
N VAL A 306 25.28 16.06 22.58
CA VAL A 306 25.85 14.69 22.59
C VAL A 306 26.82 14.48 21.45
N SER A 307 26.49 14.94 20.24
CA SER A 307 27.38 14.83 19.08
C SER A 307 28.68 15.62 19.28
N GLN A 308 28.63 16.86 19.80
CA GLN A 308 29.83 17.65 20.07
C GLN A 308 30.71 17.01 21.17
N VAL A 309 30.09 16.54 22.23
CA VAL A 309 30.81 15.84 23.33
C VAL A 309 31.50 14.57 22.79
N SER A 310 30.85 13.81 21.89
CA SER A 310 31.41 12.59 21.32
C SER A 310 32.70 12.80 20.52
N VAL A 311 32.92 13.99 19.97
CA VAL A 311 34.16 14.36 19.26
C VAL A 311 35.30 14.59 20.23
N VAL A 312 35.05 15.31 21.32
CA VAL A 312 36.11 15.72 22.27
C VAL A 312 36.38 14.67 23.34
N PHE A 313 35.38 13.90 23.73
CA PHE A 313 35.47 12.93 24.84
C PHE A 313 36.61 11.89 24.65
N PRO A 314 36.74 11.18 23.52
CA PRO A 314 37.82 10.23 23.30
C PRO A 314 39.19 10.91 23.27
N LEU A 315 39.27 12.16 22.78
CA LEU A 315 40.51 12.93 22.80
C LEU A 315 40.99 13.18 24.22
N LEU A 316 40.10 13.69 25.10
CA LEU A 316 40.45 13.96 26.49
C LEU A 316 40.95 12.73 27.25
N ILE A 317 40.42 11.55 26.91
CA ILE A 317 40.82 10.29 27.52
C ILE A 317 42.21 9.82 27.05
N GLN A 318 42.51 9.97 25.75
CA GLN A 318 43.72 9.42 25.15
C GLN A 318 44.90 10.40 25.11
N VAL A 319 44.65 11.73 25.26
CA VAL A 319 45.69 12.74 25.06
C VAL A 319 46.84 12.61 26.05
N GLY A 320 46.59 12.18 27.32
CA GLY A 320 47.66 11.93 28.33
C GLY A 320 48.64 10.88 27.82
N ARG A 321 48.17 9.75 27.29
CA ARG A 321 49.00 8.68 26.73
C ARG A 321 49.82 9.13 25.51
N TYR A 322 49.26 10.05 24.72
CA TYR A 322 49.98 10.64 23.60
C TYR A 322 51.14 11.54 24.08
N PHE A 323 50.92 12.42 25.07
CA PHE A 323 51.99 13.25 25.64
C PHE A 323 53.05 12.42 26.38
N GLU A 324 52.68 11.29 26.99
CA GLU A 324 53.61 10.34 27.57
C GLU A 324 54.31 9.45 26.50
N LYS A 325 54.06 9.67 25.22
CA LYS A 325 54.61 8.93 24.08
C LYS A 325 54.30 7.42 24.08
N GLN A 326 53.24 7.01 24.76
CA GLN A 326 52.76 5.63 24.77
C GLN A 326 52.04 5.22 23.49
N ILE A 327 51.44 6.20 22.79
CA ILE A 327 50.76 6.03 21.53
C ILE A 327 51.22 7.10 20.52
N LYS A 328 51.11 6.79 19.22
CA LYS A 328 51.41 7.71 18.14
C LYS A 328 50.18 8.58 17.81
N LEU A 329 50.41 9.65 17.03
CA LEU A 329 49.31 10.53 16.57
C LEU A 329 48.27 9.76 15.75
N GLY A 330 48.72 8.80 14.93
CA GLY A 330 47.84 7.93 14.17
C GLY A 330 46.89 7.12 15.05
N ASP A 331 47.39 6.52 16.15
CA ASP A 331 46.59 5.75 17.10
C ASP A 331 45.52 6.65 17.79
N LEU A 332 45.92 7.87 18.15
CA LEU A 332 45.01 8.87 18.73
C LEU A 332 43.87 9.20 17.76
N MET A 333 44.24 9.57 16.52
CA MET A 333 43.26 9.96 15.48
C MET A 333 42.37 8.79 15.08
N GLN A 334 42.92 7.58 14.95
CA GLN A 334 42.14 6.38 14.69
C GLN A 334 41.13 6.10 15.83
N THR A 335 41.56 6.27 17.08
CA THR A 335 40.68 6.06 18.24
C THR A 335 39.47 7.04 18.19
N LEU A 336 39.70 8.33 17.83
CA LEU A 336 38.61 9.31 17.67
C LEU A 336 37.62 8.85 16.59
N GLN A 337 38.14 8.45 15.44
CA GLN A 337 37.32 8.00 14.32
C GLN A 337 36.51 6.74 14.68
N VAL A 338 37.16 5.73 15.26
CA VAL A 338 36.53 4.46 15.67
C VAL A 338 35.45 4.70 16.73
N PHE A 339 35.71 5.58 17.70
CA PHE A 339 34.72 5.96 18.71
C PHE A 339 33.47 6.59 18.05
N GLY A 340 33.68 7.53 17.12
CA GLY A 340 32.60 8.18 16.38
C GLY A 340 31.77 7.18 15.56
N LYS A 341 32.43 6.25 14.88
CA LYS A 341 31.77 5.18 14.12
C LYS A 341 30.96 4.23 15.01
N LEU A 342 31.55 3.81 16.14
CA LEU A 342 30.88 2.94 17.11
C LEU A 342 29.67 3.64 17.76
N HIS A 343 29.84 4.91 18.14
CA HIS A 343 28.73 5.74 18.61
C HIS A 343 27.58 5.83 17.59
N SER A 344 27.88 6.08 16.31
CA SER A 344 26.89 6.16 15.25
C SER A 344 26.14 4.83 15.06
N ASN A 345 26.87 3.72 15.00
CA ASN A 345 26.30 2.38 14.81
C ASN A 345 25.40 1.93 15.97
N LEU A 346 25.83 2.20 17.21
CA LEU A 346 25.02 1.94 18.40
C LEU A 346 23.76 2.82 18.44
N SER A 347 23.86 4.05 17.91
CA SER A 347 22.71 4.97 17.82
C SER A 347 21.72 4.60 16.72
N PHE A 348 22.07 3.67 15.80
CA PHE A 348 21.19 3.20 14.73
C PHE A 348 19.85 2.70 15.27
N PHE A 349 19.85 1.84 16.28
CA PHE A 349 18.63 1.28 16.86
C PHE A 349 17.68 2.36 17.44
N ARG A 350 18.27 3.39 18.04
CA ARG A 350 17.52 4.56 18.52
C ARG A 350 16.88 5.33 17.37
N ASN A 351 17.66 5.61 16.33
CA ASN A 351 17.23 6.41 15.19
C ASN A 351 16.21 5.67 14.32
N SER A 352 16.28 4.32 14.28
CA SER A 352 15.36 3.47 13.51
C SER A 352 14.05 3.18 14.24
N TYR A 353 13.88 3.60 15.50
CA TYR A 353 12.70 3.27 16.31
C TYR A 353 11.40 3.81 15.69
N ASP A 354 11.40 5.08 15.26
CA ASP A 354 10.22 5.69 14.63
C ASP A 354 9.89 5.03 13.28
N GLY A 355 10.93 4.72 12.50
CA GLY A 355 10.79 3.95 11.25
C GLY A 355 10.18 2.57 11.50
N PHE A 356 10.61 1.88 12.56
CA PHE A 356 10.06 0.59 12.95
C PHE A 356 8.62 0.69 13.45
N ALA A 357 8.27 1.72 14.19
CA ALA A 357 6.88 1.96 14.62
C ALA A 357 5.95 2.20 13.43
N GLY A 358 6.37 3.02 12.45
CA GLY A 358 5.67 3.24 11.19
C GLY A 358 5.55 1.94 10.36
N TYR A 359 6.61 1.15 10.32
CA TYR A 359 6.63 -0.14 9.66
C TYR A 359 5.62 -1.13 10.25
N LYS A 360 5.54 -1.22 11.58
CA LYS A 360 4.55 -2.04 12.26
C LYS A 360 3.12 -1.63 11.90
N ALA A 361 2.83 -0.33 11.88
CA ALA A 361 1.53 0.18 11.46
C ALA A 361 1.20 -0.21 10.00
N THR A 362 2.18 -0.13 9.10
CA THR A 362 2.04 -0.59 7.70
C THR A 362 1.74 -2.09 7.62
N LEU A 363 2.44 -2.92 8.41
CA LEU A 363 2.17 -4.36 8.51
C LEU A 363 0.75 -4.66 9.00
N ASP A 364 0.30 -3.97 10.04
CA ASP A 364 -1.05 -4.15 10.60
C ASP A 364 -2.12 -3.80 9.56
N ARG A 365 -1.95 -2.71 8.80
CA ARG A 365 -2.88 -2.31 7.74
C ARG A 365 -2.90 -3.28 6.57
N LEU A 366 -1.74 -3.68 6.04
CA LEU A 366 -1.65 -4.65 4.93
C LEU A 366 -2.22 -6.02 5.32
N THR A 367 -1.94 -6.47 6.55
CA THR A 367 -2.48 -7.74 7.07
C THR A 367 -3.99 -7.67 7.23
N GLY A 368 -4.51 -6.57 7.77
CA GLY A 368 -5.94 -6.32 7.88
C GLY A 368 -6.63 -6.31 6.52
N PHE A 369 -6.02 -5.66 5.52
CA PHE A 369 -6.51 -5.65 4.15
C PHE A 369 -6.53 -7.06 3.52
N SER A 370 -5.42 -7.80 3.61
CA SER A 370 -5.35 -9.18 3.11
C SER A 370 -6.38 -10.09 3.80
N TYR A 371 -6.56 -9.95 5.11
CA TYR A 371 -7.56 -10.70 5.87
C TYR A 371 -8.99 -10.39 5.42
N ALA A 372 -9.32 -9.11 5.20
CA ALA A 372 -10.63 -8.71 4.71
C ALA A 372 -10.93 -9.28 3.32
N ILE A 373 -9.93 -9.31 2.42
CA ILE A 373 -10.05 -9.97 1.10
C ILE A 373 -10.30 -11.47 1.27
N ASP A 374 -9.53 -12.13 2.13
CA ASP A 374 -9.67 -13.58 2.36
C ASP A 374 -11.04 -13.93 2.97
N MET A 375 -11.54 -13.09 3.87
CA MET A 375 -12.89 -13.23 4.42
C MET A 375 -13.97 -13.00 3.36
N ALA A 376 -13.84 -11.97 2.54
CA ALA A 376 -14.76 -11.69 1.43
C ALA A 376 -14.81 -12.84 0.41
N ASN A 377 -13.65 -13.46 0.14
CA ASN A 377 -13.57 -14.61 -0.76
C ASN A 377 -14.14 -15.91 -0.18
N ARG A 378 -14.20 -16.03 1.14
CA ARG A 378 -14.82 -17.17 1.84
C ARG A 378 -16.35 -17.04 1.96
N GLN A 379 -16.89 -15.83 1.81
CA GLN A 379 -18.34 -15.66 1.74
C GLN A 379 -18.88 -16.38 0.50
N SER A 380 -19.48 -17.51 0.74
CA SER A 380 -20.03 -18.36 -0.30
C SER A 380 -21.24 -17.69 -0.94
N THR A 381 -21.21 -17.54 -2.26
CA THR A 381 -22.41 -17.33 -3.07
C THR A 381 -23.01 -18.69 -3.46
N SER A 382 -23.06 -19.61 -2.50
CA SER A 382 -23.44 -21.01 -2.71
C SER A 382 -24.85 -21.22 -3.26
N HIS A 383 -25.64 -20.16 -3.33
CA HIS A 383 -27.03 -20.19 -3.76
C HIS A 383 -27.23 -19.82 -5.23
N LEU A 384 -26.17 -19.56 -5.96
CA LEU A 384 -26.24 -19.26 -7.40
C LEU A 384 -25.87 -20.48 -8.23
N HIS A 385 -26.83 -20.94 -9.02
CA HIS A 385 -26.66 -22.05 -9.94
C HIS A 385 -26.79 -21.59 -11.38
N GLU A 386 -25.99 -22.18 -12.26
CA GLU A 386 -26.11 -21.92 -13.69
C GLU A 386 -27.34 -22.63 -14.25
N HIS A 387 -28.11 -21.92 -15.09
CA HIS A 387 -29.22 -22.46 -15.87
C HIS A 387 -29.07 -22.04 -17.32
N GLU A 388 -29.56 -22.85 -18.27
CA GLU A 388 -29.35 -22.57 -19.69
C GLU A 388 -30.14 -21.36 -20.18
N THR A 389 -31.39 -21.22 -19.75
CA THR A 389 -32.36 -20.26 -20.32
C THR A 389 -33.12 -19.46 -19.31
N ASP A 390 -33.60 -20.06 -18.23
CA ASP A 390 -34.60 -19.50 -17.34
C ASP A 390 -33.97 -18.86 -16.09
N VAL A 391 -34.67 -17.90 -15.49
CA VAL A 391 -34.35 -17.37 -14.17
C VAL A 391 -35.33 -17.95 -13.15
N ILE A 392 -34.79 -18.71 -12.17
CA ILE A 392 -35.63 -19.41 -11.18
C ILE A 392 -35.17 -19.02 -9.77
N PHE A 393 -36.14 -18.59 -8.96
CA PHE A 393 -35.98 -18.37 -7.53
C PHE A 393 -36.65 -19.50 -6.77
N LYS A 394 -35.91 -20.20 -5.87
CA LYS A 394 -36.43 -21.26 -5.02
C LYS A 394 -36.20 -20.94 -3.55
N ASN A 395 -37.28 -20.75 -2.81
CA ASN A 395 -37.26 -20.44 -1.38
C ASN A 395 -36.30 -19.30 -1.02
N LEU A 396 -36.20 -18.30 -1.90
CA LEU A 396 -35.24 -17.23 -1.73
C LEU A 396 -35.70 -16.27 -0.64
N THR A 397 -34.93 -16.17 0.44
CA THR A 397 -35.07 -15.22 1.52
C THR A 397 -33.90 -14.26 1.54
N ILE A 398 -34.16 -12.96 1.57
CA ILE A 398 -33.14 -11.91 1.54
C ILE A 398 -33.27 -11.04 2.79
N SER A 399 -32.18 -10.87 3.52
CA SER A 399 -32.11 -10.04 4.72
C SER A 399 -31.09 -8.90 4.55
N ASN A 400 -31.20 -7.88 5.39
CA ASN A 400 -30.17 -6.86 5.48
C ASN A 400 -29.06 -7.32 6.47
N PRO A 401 -27.88 -6.63 6.54
CA PRO A 401 -26.80 -6.99 7.46
C PRO A 401 -27.18 -6.96 8.95
N PHE A 402 -28.30 -6.32 9.30
CA PHE A 402 -28.82 -6.21 10.67
C PHE A 402 -29.87 -7.28 10.99
N GLY A 403 -30.07 -8.27 10.10
CA GLY A 403 -30.99 -9.39 10.30
C GLY A 403 -32.46 -9.09 9.98
N LYS A 404 -32.79 -7.89 9.44
CA LYS A 404 -34.18 -7.60 9.01
C LYS A 404 -34.44 -8.27 7.66
N THR A 405 -35.48 -9.10 7.58
CA THR A 405 -35.93 -9.75 6.35
C THR A 405 -36.58 -8.73 5.41
N LEU A 406 -36.11 -8.68 4.17
CA LEU A 406 -36.59 -7.81 3.08
C LEU A 406 -37.56 -8.55 2.18
N ILE A 407 -37.23 -9.79 1.81
CA ILE A 407 -38.01 -10.69 0.96
C ILE A 407 -37.97 -12.07 1.63
N GLU A 408 -39.12 -12.73 1.79
CA GLU A 408 -39.23 -14.03 2.45
C GLU A 408 -39.80 -15.08 1.49
N ASN A 409 -39.11 -16.19 1.34
CA ASN A 409 -39.57 -17.40 0.63
C ASN A 409 -40.08 -17.09 -0.79
N LEU A 410 -39.31 -16.31 -1.58
CA LEU A 410 -39.67 -16.02 -2.97
C LEU A 410 -39.50 -17.26 -3.83
N ASN A 411 -40.59 -17.71 -4.46
CA ASN A 411 -40.64 -18.79 -5.42
C ASN A 411 -41.21 -18.24 -6.74
N LEU A 412 -40.37 -18.18 -7.79
CA LEU A 412 -40.76 -17.62 -9.08
C LEU A 412 -39.91 -18.23 -10.18
N THR A 413 -40.54 -18.57 -11.31
CA THR A 413 -39.88 -19.02 -12.53
C THR A 413 -40.19 -18.05 -13.68
N LEU A 414 -39.14 -17.55 -14.32
CA LEU A 414 -39.20 -16.65 -15.47
C LEU A 414 -38.63 -17.39 -16.67
N PRO A 415 -39.45 -17.85 -17.61
CA PRO A 415 -38.98 -18.45 -18.84
C PRO A 415 -38.19 -17.48 -19.73
N GLN A 416 -37.36 -18.01 -20.61
CA GLN A 416 -36.61 -17.20 -21.57
C GLN A 416 -37.51 -16.22 -22.35
N GLY A 417 -37.09 -14.97 -22.50
CA GLY A 417 -37.81 -13.93 -23.24
C GLY A 417 -38.97 -13.30 -22.43
N SER A 418 -39.22 -13.72 -21.19
CA SER A 418 -40.20 -13.08 -20.32
C SER A 418 -39.73 -11.70 -19.83
N THR A 419 -40.70 -10.84 -19.46
CA THR A 419 -40.41 -9.51 -18.95
C THR A 419 -41.06 -9.31 -17.58
N LEU A 420 -40.25 -9.02 -16.55
CA LEU A 420 -40.69 -8.80 -15.16
C LEU A 420 -40.42 -7.37 -14.72
N LEU A 421 -41.44 -6.70 -14.20
CA LEU A 421 -41.30 -5.40 -13.51
C LEU A 421 -41.34 -5.61 -12.00
N ILE A 422 -40.28 -5.18 -11.31
CA ILE A 422 -40.18 -5.17 -9.84
C ILE A 422 -40.53 -3.77 -9.35
N GLN A 423 -41.57 -3.68 -8.50
CA GLN A 423 -42.05 -2.43 -7.91
C GLN A 423 -42.12 -2.53 -6.39
N GLY A 424 -42.32 -1.39 -5.73
CA GLY A 424 -42.46 -1.26 -4.27
C GLY A 424 -41.84 0.03 -3.77
N ASN A 425 -42.06 0.36 -2.50
CA ASN A 425 -41.57 1.58 -1.88
C ASN A 425 -40.03 1.66 -1.88
N SER A 426 -39.46 2.83 -1.68
CA SER A 426 -38.01 2.97 -1.52
C SER A 426 -37.53 2.21 -0.28
N GLY A 427 -36.37 1.52 -0.37
CA GLY A 427 -35.75 0.80 0.75
C GLY A 427 -36.34 -0.60 1.07
N VAL A 428 -37.32 -1.10 0.30
CA VAL A 428 -37.93 -2.45 0.57
C VAL A 428 -37.08 -3.63 0.08
N GLY A 429 -35.98 -3.40 -0.66
CA GLY A 429 -35.08 -4.47 -1.08
C GLY A 429 -35.04 -4.77 -2.59
N LYS A 430 -35.62 -3.93 -3.46
CA LYS A 430 -35.63 -4.13 -4.93
C LYS A 430 -34.22 -4.30 -5.51
N THR A 431 -33.34 -3.32 -5.30
CA THR A 431 -31.92 -3.39 -5.73
C THR A 431 -31.17 -4.50 -5.02
N THR A 432 -31.56 -4.85 -3.77
CA THR A 432 -30.93 -5.96 -3.03
C THR A 432 -31.23 -7.31 -3.69
N LEU A 433 -32.45 -7.49 -4.24
CA LEU A 433 -32.79 -8.68 -5.03
C LEU A 433 -31.87 -8.79 -6.26
N LEU A 434 -31.67 -7.69 -7.01
CA LEU A 434 -30.74 -7.69 -8.15
C LEU A 434 -29.30 -8.01 -7.71
N ARG A 435 -28.84 -7.45 -6.59
CA ARG A 435 -27.52 -7.76 -6.03
C ARG A 435 -27.37 -9.22 -5.65
N THR A 436 -28.44 -9.85 -5.13
CA THR A 436 -28.47 -11.26 -4.80
C THR A 436 -28.29 -12.10 -6.05
N VAL A 437 -29.03 -11.83 -7.11
CA VAL A 437 -28.91 -12.53 -8.40
C VAL A 437 -27.52 -12.31 -9.03
N ALA A 438 -26.94 -11.13 -8.86
CA ALA A 438 -25.58 -10.84 -9.32
C ALA A 438 -24.48 -11.53 -8.48
N GLY A 439 -24.82 -12.23 -7.38
CA GLY A 439 -23.85 -12.84 -6.48
C GLY A 439 -23.06 -11.83 -5.63
N LEU A 440 -23.63 -10.65 -5.43
CA LEU A 440 -23.01 -9.55 -4.71
C LEU A 440 -23.53 -9.39 -3.27
N TRP A 441 -24.58 -10.14 -2.88
CA TRP A 441 -25.23 -10.04 -1.59
C TRP A 441 -25.09 -11.32 -0.77
N ALA A 442 -24.44 -11.23 0.38
CA ALA A 442 -24.11 -12.40 1.21
C ALA A 442 -25.20 -12.79 2.21
N TYR A 443 -26.22 -11.91 2.44
CA TYR A 443 -27.27 -12.12 3.45
C TYR A 443 -28.54 -12.65 2.77
N SER A 444 -28.42 -13.81 2.09
CA SER A 444 -29.52 -14.48 1.42
C SER A 444 -29.46 -15.99 1.65
N GLU A 445 -30.62 -16.61 1.69
CA GLU A 445 -30.84 -18.07 1.82
C GLU A 445 -31.74 -18.53 0.67
N GLY A 446 -31.65 -19.80 0.28
CA GLY A 446 -32.37 -20.36 -0.86
C GLY A 446 -31.51 -20.39 -2.13
N ASP A 447 -32.10 -20.77 -3.27
CA ASP A 447 -31.39 -21.00 -4.53
C ASP A 447 -31.87 -20.06 -5.63
N VAL A 448 -30.91 -19.55 -6.42
CA VAL A 448 -31.15 -18.77 -7.63
C VAL A 448 -30.48 -19.46 -8.82
N TYR A 449 -31.27 -19.79 -9.84
CA TYR A 449 -30.78 -20.33 -11.11
C TYR A 449 -30.87 -19.23 -12.15
N CYS A 450 -29.79 -18.95 -12.85
CA CYS A 450 -29.73 -17.88 -13.84
C CYS A 450 -28.68 -18.19 -14.92
N PRO A 451 -28.93 -17.80 -16.19
CA PRO A 451 -27.93 -17.91 -17.25
C PRO A 451 -26.66 -17.11 -16.94
N THR A 452 -25.51 -17.64 -17.34
CA THR A 452 -24.20 -16.96 -17.13
C THR A 452 -24.04 -15.69 -17.95
N HIS A 453 -24.63 -15.66 -19.17
CA HIS A 453 -24.58 -14.48 -20.05
C HIS A 453 -25.65 -13.46 -19.64
N GLN A 454 -25.35 -12.66 -18.64
CA GLN A 454 -26.24 -11.65 -18.05
C GLN A 454 -25.57 -10.26 -18.03
N LEU A 455 -26.38 -9.21 -18.14
CA LEU A 455 -25.90 -7.83 -18.05
C LEU A 455 -26.76 -7.01 -17.08
N PHE A 456 -26.11 -6.22 -16.23
CA PHE A 456 -26.75 -5.35 -15.23
C PHE A 456 -26.58 -3.88 -15.62
N LEU A 457 -27.67 -3.16 -15.75
CA LEU A 457 -27.69 -1.71 -15.91
C LEU A 457 -28.15 -1.07 -14.61
N SER A 458 -27.31 -0.24 -14.04
CA SER A 458 -27.63 0.54 -12.84
C SER A 458 -28.19 1.90 -13.21
N GLN A 459 -28.84 2.55 -12.26
CA GLN A 459 -29.37 3.91 -12.38
C GLN A 459 -28.29 4.92 -12.84
N LYS A 460 -27.06 4.79 -12.31
CA LYS A 460 -25.87 5.51 -12.77
C LYS A 460 -24.89 4.53 -13.40
N PRO A 461 -24.83 4.46 -14.74
CA PRO A 461 -23.94 3.53 -15.42
C PRO A 461 -22.47 3.81 -15.16
N TYR A 462 -21.69 2.76 -15.03
CA TYR A 462 -20.24 2.87 -14.98
C TYR A 462 -19.67 3.06 -16.38
N LEU A 463 -18.88 4.11 -16.58
CA LEU A 463 -18.09 4.35 -17.79
C LEU A 463 -16.61 4.23 -17.44
N PRO A 464 -15.87 3.26 -18.01
CA PRO A 464 -14.43 3.14 -17.82
C PRO A 464 -13.70 4.36 -18.38
N GLN A 465 -12.54 4.66 -17.83
CA GLN A 465 -11.62 5.63 -18.41
C GLN A 465 -11.09 5.10 -19.75
N GLY A 466 -10.92 5.99 -20.73
CA GLY A 466 -10.43 5.64 -22.05
C GLY A 466 -11.27 6.22 -23.17
N SER A 467 -11.29 5.54 -24.31
CA SER A 467 -12.06 5.95 -25.48
C SER A 467 -13.57 5.71 -25.29
N LEU A 468 -14.40 6.35 -26.13
CA LEU A 468 -15.83 6.04 -26.16
C LEU A 468 -16.07 4.59 -26.65
N LEU A 469 -15.18 4.05 -27.49
CA LEU A 469 -15.19 2.63 -27.90
C LEU A 469 -15.04 1.72 -26.66
N THR A 470 -14.07 1.99 -25.79
CA THR A 470 -13.90 1.25 -24.53
C THR A 470 -15.16 1.31 -23.68
N ALA A 471 -15.73 2.51 -23.55
CA ALA A 471 -16.96 2.71 -22.78
C ALA A 471 -18.15 1.95 -23.36
N LEU A 472 -18.26 1.83 -24.66
CA LEU A 472 -19.34 1.13 -25.35
C LEU A 472 -19.15 -0.40 -25.31
N ALA A 473 -17.92 -0.89 -25.50
CA ALA A 473 -17.60 -2.32 -25.52
C ALA A 473 -17.65 -2.99 -24.13
N TYR A 474 -17.50 -2.20 -23.05
CA TYR A 474 -17.45 -2.72 -21.68
C TYR A 474 -18.65 -3.65 -21.33
N PRO A 475 -18.46 -4.82 -20.68
CA PRO A 475 -17.22 -5.32 -20.04
C PRO A 475 -16.22 -6.04 -20.95
N ASN A 476 -16.47 -6.16 -22.24
CA ASN A 476 -15.55 -6.76 -23.20
C ASN A 476 -14.51 -5.75 -23.70
N GLU A 477 -13.47 -6.24 -24.35
CA GLU A 477 -12.50 -5.40 -25.05
C GLU A 477 -13.12 -4.84 -26.36
N GLU A 478 -12.62 -3.69 -26.82
CA GLU A 478 -13.07 -3.02 -28.04
C GLU A 478 -13.04 -3.94 -29.28
N LYS A 479 -12.03 -4.81 -29.35
CA LYS A 479 -11.82 -5.76 -30.46
C LYS A 479 -12.89 -6.84 -30.60
N ALA A 480 -13.74 -6.98 -29.56
CA ALA A 480 -14.82 -7.98 -29.58
C ALA A 480 -15.97 -7.60 -30.52
N PHE A 481 -16.04 -6.34 -30.95
CA PHE A 481 -17.15 -5.82 -31.77
C PHE A 481 -16.66 -5.10 -33.02
N ASN A 482 -17.51 -5.13 -34.07
CA ASN A 482 -17.25 -4.38 -35.29
C ASN A 482 -17.56 -2.90 -35.07
N ARG A 483 -16.71 -2.01 -35.58
CA ARG A 483 -16.88 -0.55 -35.48
C ARG A 483 -18.20 -0.07 -36.12
N ASP A 484 -18.57 -0.64 -37.25
CA ASP A 484 -19.83 -0.26 -37.94
C ASP A 484 -21.07 -0.67 -37.12
N GLU A 485 -21.01 -1.83 -36.41
CA GLU A 485 -22.07 -2.27 -35.51
C GLU A 485 -22.18 -1.31 -34.30
N MET A 486 -21.05 -0.84 -33.75
CA MET A 486 -21.04 0.13 -32.68
C MET A 486 -21.65 1.47 -33.11
N ILE A 487 -21.35 1.96 -34.30
CA ILE A 487 -21.91 3.20 -34.86
C ILE A 487 -23.42 3.05 -35.05
N GLU A 488 -23.86 1.92 -35.61
CA GLU A 488 -25.28 1.66 -35.83
C GLU A 488 -26.07 1.63 -34.51
N VAL A 489 -25.55 0.95 -33.52
CA VAL A 489 -26.19 0.90 -32.19
C VAL A 489 -26.25 2.28 -31.53
N LEU A 490 -25.23 3.13 -31.65
CA LEU A 490 -25.28 4.51 -31.17
C LEU A 490 -26.38 5.33 -31.81
N LYS A 491 -26.60 5.15 -33.13
CA LYS A 491 -27.72 5.81 -33.86
C LYS A 491 -29.07 5.33 -33.33
N GLN A 492 -29.22 4.02 -33.10
CA GLN A 492 -30.45 3.43 -32.58
C GLN A 492 -30.84 3.95 -31.20
N VAL A 493 -29.87 4.20 -30.30
CA VAL A 493 -30.11 4.77 -28.98
C VAL A 493 -30.09 6.31 -28.97
N SER A 494 -30.21 6.96 -30.12
CA SER A 494 -30.20 8.43 -30.26
C SER A 494 -28.93 9.10 -29.78
N LEU A 495 -27.77 8.44 -29.95
CA LEU A 495 -26.43 8.97 -29.67
C LEU A 495 -25.56 9.07 -30.93
N GLY A 496 -26.17 9.12 -32.13
CA GLY A 496 -25.46 9.19 -33.42
C GLY A 496 -24.51 10.37 -33.56
N HIS A 497 -24.73 11.48 -32.85
CA HIS A 497 -23.85 12.64 -32.80
C HIS A 497 -22.46 12.35 -32.19
N LEU A 498 -22.30 11.20 -31.52
CA LEU A 498 -21.03 10.78 -30.90
C LEU A 498 -20.17 9.90 -31.82
N GLN A 499 -20.67 9.52 -33.01
CA GLN A 499 -19.98 8.57 -33.91
C GLN A 499 -18.56 9.01 -34.31
N ASP A 500 -18.32 10.33 -34.47
CA ASP A 500 -17.02 10.89 -34.85
C ASP A 500 -16.06 11.05 -33.66
N ARG A 501 -16.52 10.73 -32.46
CA ARG A 501 -15.78 10.86 -31.21
C ARG A 501 -15.41 9.51 -30.58
N LEU A 502 -15.61 8.41 -31.27
CA LEU A 502 -15.41 7.06 -30.74
C LEU A 502 -14.00 6.80 -30.22
N ASP A 503 -12.98 7.32 -30.90
CA ASP A 503 -11.57 7.13 -30.51
C ASP A 503 -11.05 8.18 -29.51
N GLN A 504 -11.89 9.16 -29.13
CA GLN A 504 -11.48 10.20 -28.21
C GLN A 504 -11.37 9.67 -26.78
N GLU A 505 -10.19 9.80 -26.18
CA GLU A 505 -9.95 9.50 -24.76
C GLU A 505 -10.34 10.71 -23.90
N GLN A 506 -11.41 10.58 -23.13
CA GLN A 506 -11.93 11.64 -22.28
C GLN A 506 -12.64 11.08 -21.04
N ASP A 507 -12.93 11.95 -20.07
CA ASP A 507 -13.80 11.59 -18.94
C ASP A 507 -15.27 11.69 -19.37
N TRP A 508 -15.75 10.63 -20.00
CA TRP A 508 -17.11 10.54 -20.51
C TRP A 508 -18.20 10.66 -19.45
N THR A 509 -17.86 10.38 -18.18
CA THR A 509 -18.81 10.55 -17.06
C THR A 509 -19.15 12.01 -16.80
N ARG A 510 -18.27 12.93 -17.17
CA ARG A 510 -18.47 14.39 -17.01
C ARG A 510 -19.01 15.05 -18.26
N ILE A 511 -18.76 14.46 -19.42
CA ILE A 511 -19.18 15.03 -20.71
C ILE A 511 -20.61 14.68 -21.03
N LEU A 512 -20.98 13.40 -20.79
CA LEU A 512 -22.32 12.92 -21.07
C LEU A 512 -23.27 13.23 -19.92
N SER A 513 -24.45 13.76 -20.23
CA SER A 513 -25.57 13.85 -19.29
C SER A 513 -25.96 12.45 -18.77
N LEU A 514 -26.58 12.36 -17.61
CA LEU A 514 -26.98 11.07 -17.04
C LEU A 514 -27.92 10.29 -17.98
N GLY A 515 -28.81 10.96 -18.70
CA GLY A 515 -29.68 10.34 -19.72
C GLY A 515 -28.89 9.78 -20.91
N GLU A 516 -27.82 10.47 -21.37
CA GLU A 516 -26.91 9.94 -22.41
C GLU A 516 -26.10 8.75 -21.91
N GLN A 517 -25.62 8.79 -20.65
CA GLN A 517 -24.94 7.64 -20.02
C GLN A 517 -25.88 6.42 -19.93
N GLN A 518 -27.14 6.61 -19.58
CA GLN A 518 -28.14 5.54 -19.55
C GLN A 518 -28.40 4.99 -20.96
N ARG A 519 -28.55 5.83 -22.00
CA ARG A 519 -28.67 5.37 -23.40
C ARG A 519 -27.44 4.61 -23.88
N LEU A 520 -26.24 5.03 -23.48
CA LEU A 520 -25.01 4.29 -23.77
C LEU A 520 -25.02 2.90 -23.10
N ALA A 521 -25.59 2.77 -21.91
CA ALA A 521 -25.76 1.48 -21.26
C ALA A 521 -26.78 0.58 -22.01
N PHE A 522 -27.84 1.15 -22.59
CA PHE A 522 -28.74 0.41 -23.50
C PHE A 522 -28.02 -0.01 -24.78
N ALA A 523 -27.15 0.83 -25.34
CA ALA A 523 -26.30 0.44 -26.47
C ALA A 523 -25.45 -0.79 -26.16
N ARG A 524 -24.93 -0.91 -24.93
CA ARG A 524 -24.21 -2.13 -24.49
C ARG A 524 -25.10 -3.37 -24.53
N LEU A 525 -26.37 -3.29 -24.10
CA LEU A 525 -27.31 -4.43 -24.20
C LEU A 525 -27.46 -4.91 -25.64
N LEU A 526 -27.58 -3.98 -26.57
CA LEU A 526 -27.76 -4.31 -28.00
C LEU A 526 -26.53 -4.96 -28.61
N LEU A 527 -25.32 -4.55 -28.17
CA LEU A 527 -24.06 -5.12 -28.62
C LEU A 527 -23.82 -6.51 -28.02
N HIS A 528 -24.01 -6.65 -26.70
CA HIS A 528 -23.70 -7.87 -25.98
C HIS A 528 -24.75 -8.97 -26.13
N LYS A 529 -25.99 -8.62 -26.44
CA LYS A 529 -27.13 -9.55 -26.65
C LYS A 529 -27.24 -10.58 -25.50
N PRO A 530 -27.35 -10.17 -24.22
CA PRO A 530 -27.35 -11.09 -23.10
C PRO A 530 -28.60 -11.97 -23.09
N LYS A 531 -28.51 -13.15 -22.44
CA LYS A 531 -29.69 -14.00 -22.19
C LYS A 531 -30.62 -13.36 -21.16
N VAL A 532 -30.08 -12.62 -20.20
CA VAL A 532 -30.85 -11.89 -19.16
C VAL A 532 -30.30 -10.48 -18.98
N ALA A 533 -31.20 -9.50 -19.00
CA ALA A 533 -30.90 -8.09 -18.74
C ALA A 533 -31.58 -7.65 -17.43
N PHE A 534 -30.78 -7.14 -16.49
CA PHE A 534 -31.26 -6.54 -15.23
C PHE A 534 -31.14 -5.03 -15.32
N LEU A 535 -32.27 -4.33 -15.19
CA LEU A 535 -32.39 -2.88 -15.33
C LEU A 535 -32.80 -2.25 -13.99
N ASP A 536 -31.86 -1.64 -13.25
CA ASP A 536 -32.13 -0.98 -11.97
C ASP A 536 -32.32 0.52 -12.21
N GLU A 537 -33.57 0.96 -12.37
CA GLU A 537 -33.95 2.35 -12.68
C GLU A 537 -33.18 2.93 -13.89
N ALA A 538 -32.87 2.07 -14.88
CA ALA A 538 -31.95 2.37 -15.97
C ALA A 538 -32.46 3.45 -16.95
N THR A 539 -33.72 3.89 -16.85
CA THR A 539 -34.35 4.95 -17.64
C THR A 539 -34.80 6.17 -16.80
N ALA A 540 -34.43 6.21 -15.52
CA ALA A 540 -34.92 7.23 -14.58
C ALA A 540 -34.59 8.68 -15.00
N SER A 541 -33.51 8.89 -15.77
CA SER A 541 -33.06 10.20 -16.26
C SER A 541 -33.45 10.47 -17.74
N MET A 542 -34.32 9.64 -18.33
CA MET A 542 -34.88 9.83 -19.65
C MET A 542 -36.29 10.38 -19.55
N ASP A 543 -36.71 11.12 -20.56
CA ASP A 543 -38.13 11.44 -20.74
C ASP A 543 -38.95 10.20 -21.16
N GLU A 544 -40.29 10.29 -21.08
CA GLU A 544 -41.16 9.15 -21.36
C GLU A 544 -41.06 8.66 -22.82
N GLY A 545 -40.79 9.57 -23.78
CA GLY A 545 -40.64 9.22 -25.18
C GLY A 545 -39.36 8.44 -25.45
N LEU A 546 -38.25 8.82 -24.84
CA LEU A 546 -36.99 8.09 -24.92
C LEU A 546 -37.07 6.74 -24.17
N GLU A 547 -37.75 6.70 -23.01
CA GLU A 547 -37.99 5.45 -22.28
C GLU A 547 -38.79 4.46 -23.15
N ASP A 548 -39.89 4.91 -23.75
CA ASP A 548 -40.69 4.09 -24.69
C ASP A 548 -39.81 3.57 -25.85
N THR A 549 -39.02 4.44 -26.43
CA THR A 549 -38.09 4.07 -27.53
C THR A 549 -37.11 2.98 -27.12
N MET A 550 -36.48 3.12 -25.95
CA MET A 550 -35.49 2.14 -25.44
C MET A 550 -36.13 0.77 -25.18
N TYR A 551 -37.30 0.72 -24.54
CA TYR A 551 -37.97 -0.56 -24.27
C TYR A 551 -38.55 -1.21 -25.53
N ARG A 552 -39.04 -0.47 -26.51
CA ARG A 552 -39.43 -1.00 -27.82
C ARG A 552 -38.23 -1.57 -28.56
N LEU A 553 -37.12 -0.86 -28.58
CA LEU A 553 -35.89 -1.31 -29.21
C LEU A 553 -35.37 -2.60 -28.57
N LEU A 554 -35.42 -2.76 -27.24
CA LEU A 554 -35.08 -4.02 -26.58
C LEU A 554 -36.01 -5.16 -27.04
N LYS A 555 -37.32 -4.93 -27.06
CA LYS A 555 -38.30 -5.96 -27.49
C LYS A 555 -38.09 -6.40 -28.92
N GLU A 556 -37.77 -5.47 -29.81
CA GLU A 556 -37.57 -5.74 -31.24
C GLU A 556 -36.23 -6.44 -31.54
N ARG A 557 -35.15 -5.98 -30.91
CA ARG A 557 -33.80 -6.43 -31.20
C ARG A 557 -33.36 -7.62 -30.34
N LEU A 558 -33.94 -7.79 -29.15
CA LEU A 558 -33.58 -8.83 -28.17
C LEU A 558 -34.81 -9.64 -27.72
N PRO A 559 -35.61 -10.23 -28.63
CA PRO A 559 -36.89 -10.89 -28.27
C PRO A 559 -36.71 -12.12 -27.37
N HIS A 560 -35.51 -12.71 -27.34
CA HIS A 560 -35.19 -13.90 -26.53
C HIS A 560 -34.49 -13.55 -25.21
N THR A 561 -34.21 -12.26 -24.95
CA THR A 561 -33.60 -11.81 -23.70
C THR A 561 -34.69 -11.67 -22.63
N THR A 562 -34.51 -12.34 -21.51
CA THR A 562 -35.34 -12.11 -20.32
C THR A 562 -34.99 -10.75 -19.71
N VAL A 563 -35.98 -9.86 -19.57
CA VAL A 563 -35.80 -8.49 -19.05
C VAL A 563 -36.41 -8.37 -17.66
N ILE A 564 -35.58 -8.05 -16.67
CA ILE A 564 -36.01 -7.82 -15.28
C ILE A 564 -35.72 -6.37 -14.92
N SER A 565 -36.76 -5.54 -14.83
CA SER A 565 -36.66 -4.11 -14.58
C SER A 565 -37.11 -3.77 -13.16
N VAL A 566 -36.38 -2.90 -12.50
CA VAL A 566 -36.83 -2.17 -11.30
C VAL A 566 -37.21 -0.76 -11.72
N GLY A 567 -38.41 -0.31 -11.40
CA GLY A 567 -38.84 1.03 -11.76
C GLY A 567 -40.08 1.47 -11.00
N HIS A 568 -40.32 2.80 -10.98
CA HIS A 568 -41.45 3.42 -10.27
C HIS A 568 -42.52 3.97 -11.21
N ARG A 569 -42.19 4.16 -12.51
CA ARG A 569 -43.10 4.73 -13.48
C ARG A 569 -44.17 3.74 -13.90
N SER A 570 -45.40 4.19 -14.01
CA SER A 570 -46.53 3.38 -14.52
C SER A 570 -46.41 3.03 -16.01
N THR A 571 -45.68 3.86 -16.78
CA THR A 571 -45.39 3.62 -18.22
C THR A 571 -44.71 2.31 -18.46
N LEU A 572 -43.84 1.85 -17.54
CA LEU A 572 -43.11 0.59 -17.64
C LEU A 572 -44.01 -0.66 -17.63
N LEU A 573 -45.23 -0.55 -17.11
CA LEU A 573 -46.19 -1.65 -17.09
C LEU A 573 -46.61 -2.09 -18.52
N ALA A 574 -46.53 -1.19 -19.50
CA ALA A 574 -46.85 -1.52 -20.89
C ALA A 574 -45.82 -2.46 -21.55
N PHE A 575 -44.61 -2.50 -21.05
CA PHE A 575 -43.49 -3.31 -21.60
C PHE A 575 -43.26 -4.62 -20.86
N HIS A 576 -43.93 -4.84 -19.72
CA HIS A 576 -43.71 -6.01 -18.88
C HIS A 576 -44.96 -6.88 -18.78
N GLN A 577 -44.78 -8.17 -19.03
CA GLN A 577 -45.84 -9.18 -18.95
C GLN A 577 -46.17 -9.56 -17.50
N GLN A 578 -45.16 -9.47 -16.62
CA GLN A 578 -45.22 -9.92 -15.24
C GLN A 578 -44.83 -8.79 -14.29
N GLN A 579 -45.43 -8.78 -13.10
CA GLN A 579 -45.16 -7.78 -12.06
C GLN A 579 -44.88 -8.47 -10.73
N LEU A 580 -43.79 -8.07 -10.05
CA LEU A 580 -43.46 -8.44 -8.69
C LEU A 580 -43.52 -7.19 -7.81
N MET A 581 -44.52 -7.09 -6.95
CA MET A 581 -44.68 -6.02 -5.97
C MET A 581 -44.04 -6.43 -4.64
N ILE A 582 -43.00 -5.71 -4.19
CA ILE A 582 -42.38 -5.92 -2.87
C ILE A 582 -43.05 -4.97 -1.88
N LEU A 583 -43.76 -5.55 -0.90
CA LEU A 583 -44.62 -4.81 0.05
C LEU A 583 -43.86 -4.40 1.33
N GLY A 584 -42.65 -4.95 1.55
CA GLY A 584 -41.86 -4.78 2.77
C GLY A 584 -42.17 -5.84 3.85
N ASN A 585 -41.31 -5.90 4.87
CA ASN A 585 -41.37 -6.88 5.96
C ASN A 585 -41.48 -8.34 5.48
N GLY A 586 -40.71 -8.70 4.46
CA GLY A 586 -40.67 -10.03 3.86
C GLY A 586 -41.78 -10.31 2.84
N LYS A 587 -42.82 -9.50 2.77
CA LYS A 587 -44.01 -9.77 1.94
C LYS A 587 -43.84 -9.29 0.51
N TRP A 588 -44.35 -10.08 -0.44
CA TRP A 588 -44.38 -9.76 -1.86
C TRP A 588 -45.66 -10.30 -2.52
N GLN A 589 -45.99 -9.77 -3.69
CA GLN A 589 -47.13 -10.20 -4.51
C GLN A 589 -46.67 -10.30 -5.97
N PHE A 590 -47.00 -11.41 -6.63
CA PHE A 590 -46.74 -11.63 -8.05
C PHE A 590 -48.04 -11.59 -8.85
N THR A 591 -48.03 -10.95 -10.01
CA THR A 591 -49.15 -10.88 -10.93
C THR A 591 -48.66 -11.15 -12.36
N ASP A 592 -49.25 -12.19 -13.00
CA ASP A 592 -49.06 -12.42 -14.43
C ASP A 592 -50.19 -11.75 -15.21
N ARG A 593 -49.80 -10.76 -16.02
CA ARG A 593 -50.75 -9.92 -16.78
C ARG A 593 -51.20 -10.56 -18.07
N ASN A 594 -50.59 -11.65 -18.51
CA ASN A 594 -51.04 -12.44 -19.66
C ASN A 594 -52.18 -13.40 -19.29
N GLN A 595 -52.43 -13.63 -17.99
CA GLN A 595 -53.46 -14.53 -17.49
C GLN A 595 -54.64 -13.76 -16.83
N ALA A 596 -54.55 -12.44 -16.75
CA ALA A 596 -55.62 -11.52 -16.29
C ALA A 596 -56.22 -10.79 -17.50
#